data_98372a3126cd5e63d3f06b5412ac9c23
#
_entry.id   98372a3126cd5e63d3f06b5412ac9c23
#
_cell.length_a   1.000
_cell.length_b   1.000
_cell.length_c   1.000
_cell.angle_alpha   90.00
_cell.angle_beta   90.00
_cell.angle_gamma   90.00
#
_symmetry.space_group_name_H-M   'P 1'
#
loop_
_entity.id
_entity.type
_entity.pdbx_description
1 polymer ?
#
loop_
_entity_poly.entity_id
_entity_poly.type
_entity_poly.pdbx_seq_one_letter_code
_entity_poly.pdbx_strand_id
1 'polypeptide(L)' 'MIQKFLVRQALKMKMKDMPEAQREQILALVEKDPELFKRIGEEVDRRVKGGESQMKATMEVMKKHRGELAGLMGSQQ' A
#
# COMPACT_ATOMS: atom_id res chain seq x y z
N MET A 1 -14.68 -7.24 6.49
CA MET A 1 -14.01 -8.53 6.63
C MET A 1 -13.57 -9.12 5.33
N ILE A 2 -14.49 -9.29 4.39
CA ILE A 2 -14.11 -9.79 3.07
C ILE A 2 -13.11 -8.86 2.39
N GLN A 3 -13.33 -7.55 2.55
CA GLN A 3 -12.44 -6.55 1.97
C GLN A 3 -11.01 -6.69 2.49
N LYS A 4 -10.88 -6.92 3.79
CA LYS A 4 -9.57 -7.10 4.42
C LYS A 4 -8.87 -8.33 3.87
N PHE A 5 -9.62 -9.41 3.73
CA PHE A 5 -9.09 -10.65 3.19
C PHE A 5 -8.61 -10.48 1.74
N LEU A 6 -9.40 -9.80 0.93
CA LEU A 6 -9.04 -9.57 -0.47
C LEU A 6 -7.79 -8.72 -0.61
N VAL A 7 -7.68 -7.68 0.23
CA VAL A 7 -6.49 -6.82 0.21
C VAL A 7 -5.25 -7.63 0.59
N ARG A 8 -5.35 -8.46 1.61
CA ARG A 8 -4.21 -9.28 2.03
C ARG A 8 -3.79 -10.25 0.92
N GLN A 9 -4.76 -10.87 0.26
CA GLN A 9 -4.47 -11.79 -0.82
C GLN A 9 -3.75 -11.10 -1.98
N ALA A 10 -4.26 -9.93 -2.38
CA ALA A 10 -3.66 -9.18 -3.48
C ALA A 10 -2.23 -8.77 -3.14
N LEU A 11 -2.03 -8.31 -1.90
CA LEU A 11 -0.70 -7.88 -1.47
C LEU A 11 0.28 -9.04 -1.38
N LYS A 12 -0.18 -10.19 -0.92
CA LYS A 12 0.68 -11.37 -0.85
C LYS A 12 1.21 -11.75 -2.22
N MET A 13 0.35 -11.67 -3.23
CA MET A 13 0.75 -12.01 -4.58
C MET A 13 1.78 -11.03 -5.13
N LYS A 14 1.62 -9.75 -4.81
CA LYS A 14 2.53 -8.72 -5.29
C LYS A 14 3.83 -8.66 -4.52
N MET A 15 3.85 -9.16 -3.31
CA MET A 15 5.00 -9.06 -2.42
C MET A 15 5.72 -10.37 -2.17
N LYS A 16 5.50 -11.35 -3.05
CA LYS A 16 6.09 -12.66 -2.83
C LYS A 16 7.61 -12.65 -2.87
N ASP A 17 8.21 -11.65 -3.49
CA ASP A 17 9.66 -11.52 -3.56
C ASP A 17 10.26 -10.74 -2.40
N MET A 18 9.42 -10.27 -1.49
CA MET A 18 9.88 -9.51 -0.34
C MET A 18 10.25 -10.41 0.83
N PRO A 19 11.21 -10.00 1.67
CA PRO A 19 11.46 -10.71 2.93
C PRO A 19 10.21 -10.76 3.78
N GLU A 20 10.05 -11.86 4.50
CA GLU A 20 8.85 -12.09 5.30
C GLU A 20 8.62 -11.00 6.35
N ALA A 21 9.70 -10.56 7.00
CA ALA A 21 9.60 -9.52 8.03
C ALA A 21 9.01 -8.22 7.46
N GLN A 22 9.49 -7.79 6.30
CA GLN A 22 8.97 -6.60 5.66
C GLN A 22 7.52 -6.77 5.24
N ARG A 23 7.21 -7.95 4.72
CA ARG A 23 5.86 -8.26 4.27
C ARG A 23 4.87 -8.17 5.42
N GLU A 24 5.26 -8.69 6.58
CA GLU A 24 4.40 -8.65 7.76
C GLU A 24 4.18 -7.22 8.25
N GLN A 25 5.21 -6.40 8.22
CA GLN A 25 5.07 -5.00 8.61
C GLN A 25 4.10 -4.25 7.70
N ILE A 26 4.21 -4.46 6.40
CA ILE A 26 3.33 -3.80 5.45
C ILE A 26 1.89 -4.27 5.64
N LEU A 27 1.69 -5.57 5.83
CA LEU A 27 0.36 -6.09 6.06
C LEU A 27 -0.26 -5.53 7.34
N ALA A 28 0.54 -5.36 8.37
CA ALA A 28 0.05 -4.78 9.62
C ALA A 28 -0.45 -3.35 9.42
N LEU A 29 0.30 -2.56 8.63
CA LEU A 29 -0.11 -1.20 8.33
C LEU A 29 -1.40 -1.17 7.50
N VAL A 30 -1.47 -2.06 6.51
CA VAL A 30 -2.66 -2.14 5.65
C VAL A 30 -3.89 -2.49 6.47
N GLU A 31 -3.73 -3.37 7.45
CA GLU A 31 -4.86 -3.78 8.28
C GLU A 31 -5.36 -2.67 9.18
N LYS A 32 -4.50 -1.68 9.48
CA LYS A 32 -4.93 -0.53 10.27
C LYS A 32 -5.86 0.38 9.49
N ASP A 33 -5.59 0.56 8.20
CA ASP A 33 -6.41 1.43 7.37
C ASP A 33 -6.46 0.88 5.94
N PRO A 34 -7.27 -0.14 5.72
CA PRO A 34 -7.36 -0.75 4.38
C PRO A 34 -7.90 0.20 3.32
N GLU A 35 -8.74 1.17 3.71
CA GLU A 35 -9.28 2.15 2.78
C GLU A 35 -8.18 3.02 2.19
N LEU A 36 -7.26 3.47 3.02
CA LEU A 36 -6.16 4.30 2.57
C LEU A 36 -5.30 3.56 1.55
N PHE A 37 -4.94 2.34 1.86
CA PHE A 37 -4.07 1.56 0.97
C PHE A 37 -4.79 1.15 -0.30
N LYS A 38 -6.10 0.96 -0.24
CA LYS A 38 -6.88 0.71 -1.42
C LYS A 38 -6.82 1.92 -2.36
N ARG A 39 -6.99 3.12 -1.82
CA ARG A 39 -6.92 4.34 -2.62
C ARG A 39 -5.54 4.54 -3.22
N ILE A 40 -4.50 4.26 -2.43
CA ILE A 40 -3.14 4.36 -2.92
C ILE A 40 -2.93 3.41 -4.10
N GLY A 41 -3.37 2.18 -3.96
CA GLY A 41 -3.23 1.20 -5.02
C GLY A 41 -3.96 1.59 -6.29
N GLU A 42 -5.16 2.13 -6.13
CA GLU A 42 -5.94 2.57 -7.27
C GLU A 42 -5.30 3.74 -8.00
N GLU A 43 -4.72 4.67 -7.24
CA GLU A 43 -4.04 5.80 -7.85
C GLU A 43 -2.79 5.36 -8.60
N VAL A 44 -2.02 4.47 -8.01
CA VAL A 44 -0.83 3.94 -8.69
C VAL A 44 -1.23 3.27 -9.99
N ASP A 45 -2.28 2.46 -9.93
CA ASP A 45 -2.76 1.74 -11.10
C ASP A 45 -3.18 2.69 -12.22
N ARG A 46 -3.90 3.75 -11.87
CA ARG A 46 -4.33 4.74 -12.86
C ARG A 46 -3.14 5.43 -13.51
N ARG A 47 -2.13 5.78 -12.72
CA ARG A 47 -0.96 6.45 -13.26
C ARG A 47 -0.16 5.54 -14.19
N VAL A 48 -0.05 4.27 -13.82
CA VAL A 48 0.64 3.31 -14.67
C VAL A 48 -0.11 3.13 -15.98
N LYS A 49 -1.42 3.04 -15.93
CA LYS A 49 -2.22 2.95 -17.15
C LYS A 49 -2.13 4.19 -18.00
N GLY A 50 -1.85 5.33 -17.37
CA GLY A 50 -1.66 6.59 -18.08
C GLY A 50 -0.28 6.76 -18.67
N GLY A 51 0.62 5.82 -18.48
CA GLY A 51 1.93 5.85 -19.10
C GLY A 51 3.11 6.01 -18.16
N GLU A 52 2.88 6.22 -16.86
CA GLU A 52 3.99 6.36 -15.91
C GLU A 52 4.56 4.99 -15.56
N SER A 53 5.85 4.97 -15.23
CA SER A 53 6.45 3.75 -14.73
C SER A 53 5.88 3.43 -13.34
N GLN A 54 5.87 2.16 -13.00
CA GLN A 54 5.32 1.74 -11.71
C GLN A 54 6.09 2.37 -10.54
N MET A 55 7.40 2.44 -10.67
CA MET A 55 8.22 3.02 -9.61
C MET A 55 7.89 4.51 -9.41
N LYS A 56 7.82 5.27 -10.50
CA LYS A 56 7.50 6.68 -10.42
C LYS A 56 6.10 6.91 -9.89
N ALA A 57 5.14 6.14 -10.38
CA ALA A 57 3.76 6.25 -9.93
C ALA A 57 3.66 5.98 -8.43
N THR A 58 4.32 4.93 -7.96
CA THR A 58 4.30 4.59 -6.55
C THR A 58 4.91 5.70 -5.70
N MET A 59 6.06 6.23 -6.11
CA MET A 59 6.70 7.29 -5.37
C MET A 59 5.85 8.55 -5.28
N GLU A 60 5.22 8.94 -6.39
CA GLU A 60 4.38 10.13 -6.40
C GLU A 60 3.15 9.97 -5.51
N VAL A 61 2.52 8.82 -5.57
CA VAL A 61 1.34 8.55 -4.75
C VAL A 61 1.71 8.49 -3.28
N MET A 62 2.85 7.88 -2.95
CA MET A 62 3.30 7.83 -1.56
C MET A 62 3.60 9.21 -1.01
N LYS A 63 4.18 10.09 -1.82
CA LYS A 63 4.41 11.47 -1.40
C LYS A 63 3.10 12.18 -1.13
N LYS A 64 2.10 11.95 -1.96
CA LYS A 64 0.79 12.57 -1.80
C LYS A 64 0.14 12.16 -0.50
N HIS A 65 0.31 10.92 -0.10
CA HIS A 65 -0.32 10.38 1.11
C HIS A 65 0.63 10.34 2.30
N ARG A 66 1.73 11.06 2.21
CA ARG A 66 2.78 11.04 3.23
C ARG A 66 2.27 11.35 4.63
N GLY A 67 1.41 12.38 4.74
CA GLY A 67 0.87 12.76 6.03
C GLY A 67 0.03 11.67 6.67
N GLU A 68 -0.79 11.03 5.86
CA GLU A 68 -1.64 9.95 6.33
C GLU A 68 -0.82 8.73 6.75
N LEU A 69 0.20 8.40 5.94
CA LEU A 69 1.07 7.29 6.25
C LEU A 69 1.88 7.54 7.50
N ALA A 70 2.38 8.76 7.66
CA ALA A 70 3.12 9.12 8.86
C ALA A 70 2.25 9.02 10.10
N GLY A 71 0.98 9.38 9.97
CA GLY A 71 0.02 9.26 11.06
C GLY A 71 -0.15 7.81 11.52
N LEU A 72 -0.22 6.89 10.58
CA LEU A 72 -0.35 5.48 10.91
C LEU A 72 0.90 4.96 11.63
N MET A 73 2.07 5.35 11.13
CA MET A 73 3.32 4.91 11.72
C MET A 73 3.58 5.56 13.07
N GLY A 74 3.24 6.84 13.18
CA GLY A 74 3.42 7.58 14.42
C GLY A 74 2.60 7.03 15.57
N SER A 75 1.44 6.48 15.27
CA SER A 75 0.56 5.94 16.32
C SER A 75 1.13 4.69 16.97
N GLN A 76 2.22 4.17 16.46
CA GLN A 76 2.86 2.99 17.03
C GLN A 76 3.92 3.32 18.06
N GLN A 77 4.23 4.58 18.24
CA GLN A 77 5.27 4.98 19.19
C GLN A 77 4.70 5.22 20.59
#